data_dfb240f9a1897e48508cc74a2520cb54
#
_entry.id   dfb240f9a1897e48508cc74a2520cb54
#
_cell.length_a   1.000
_cell.length_b   1.000
_cell.length_c   1.000
_cell.angle_alpha   90.00
_cell.angle_beta   90.00
_cell.angle_gamma   90.00
#
_symmetry.space_group_name_H-M   'P 1'
#
loop_
_entity.id
_entity.type
_entity.pdbx_description
1 polymer ?
#
loop_
_entity_poly.entity_id
_entity_poly.type
_entity_poly.pdbx_seq_one_letter_code
_entity_poly.pdbx_strand_id
1 'polypeptide(L)' 'MINVIGLGYIGLPTALILAKSGKQVVGTDVKSDIVDSLREKKVTFEEPGMTGLLEKALETEIEFKTHPV' A
#
# COMPACT_ATOMS: atom_id res chain seq x y z
N MET A 1 7.38 10.94 7.66
CA MET A 1 6.44 9.84 7.38
C MET A 1 5.28 10.36 6.55
N ILE A 2 4.87 9.58 5.57
CA ILE A 2 3.76 9.93 4.69
C ILE A 2 2.60 8.98 4.97
N ASN A 3 1.41 9.52 5.19
CA ASN A 3 0.21 8.73 5.38
C ASN A 3 -0.69 8.87 4.14
N VAL A 4 -0.92 7.76 3.45
CA VAL A 4 -1.80 7.73 2.28
C VAL A 4 -3.12 7.12 2.71
N ILE A 5 -4.19 7.89 2.63
CA ILE A 5 -5.52 7.48 3.06
C ILE A 5 -6.37 7.13 1.85
N GLY A 6 -6.93 5.91 1.86
CA GLY A 6 -7.65 5.37 0.72
C GLY A 6 -6.72 4.58 -0.19
N LEU A 7 -6.86 3.26 -0.20
CA LEU A 7 -5.96 2.37 -0.94
C LEU A 7 -6.65 1.76 -2.17
N GLY A 8 -7.35 2.59 -2.92
CA GLY A 8 -7.97 2.20 -4.18
C GLY A 8 -7.05 2.44 -5.38
N TYR A 9 -7.65 2.69 -6.55
CA TYR A 9 -6.93 2.84 -7.81
C TYR A 9 -5.84 3.91 -7.81
N ILE A 10 -6.04 4.97 -7.06
CA ILE A 10 -5.10 6.10 -7.02
C ILE A 10 -4.20 6.01 -5.80
N GLY A 11 -4.79 5.76 -4.64
CA GLY A 11 -4.06 5.77 -3.37
C GLY A 11 -3.03 4.66 -3.27
N LEU A 12 -3.38 3.42 -3.64
CA LEU A 12 -2.46 2.31 -3.53
C LEU A 12 -1.22 2.47 -4.42
N PRO A 13 -1.34 2.77 -5.73
CA PRO A 13 -0.15 3.00 -6.54
C PRO A 13 0.71 4.14 -6.00
N THR A 14 0.10 5.22 -5.53
CA THR A 14 0.83 6.34 -4.94
C THR A 14 1.63 5.91 -3.72
N ALA A 15 1.00 5.17 -2.80
CA ALA A 15 1.67 4.68 -1.61
C ALA A 15 2.85 3.78 -1.94
N LEU A 16 2.67 2.86 -2.90
CA LEU A 16 3.71 1.92 -3.28
C LEU A 16 4.90 2.62 -3.95
N ILE A 17 4.63 3.59 -4.81
CA ILE A 17 5.67 4.36 -5.49
C ILE A 17 6.47 5.18 -4.48
N LEU A 18 5.81 5.82 -3.53
CA LEU A 18 6.48 6.59 -2.49
C LEU A 18 7.36 5.69 -1.62
N ALA A 19 6.86 4.52 -1.24
CA ALA A 19 7.64 3.57 -0.46
C ALA A 19 8.86 3.07 -1.24
N LYS A 20 8.69 2.75 -2.52
CA LYS A 20 9.78 2.31 -3.37
C LYS A 20 10.87 3.36 -3.52
N SER A 21 10.50 4.64 -3.47
CA SER A 21 11.47 5.74 -3.58
C SER A 21 12.22 6.03 -2.27
N GLY A 22 12.00 5.22 -1.23
CA GLY A 22 12.70 5.35 0.03
C GLY A 22 11.96 6.13 1.11
N LYS A 23 10.71 6.51 0.86
CA LYS A 23 9.91 7.22 1.86
C LYS A 23 9.31 6.23 2.86
N GLN A 24 9.17 6.68 4.10
CA GLN A 24 8.45 5.92 5.11
C GLN A 24 6.96 6.18 4.94
N VAL A 25 6.19 5.15 4.60
CA VAL A 25 4.79 5.29 4.20
C VAL A 25 3.89 4.43 5.08
N VAL A 26 2.74 5.00 5.46
CA VAL A 26 1.64 4.26 6.05
C VAL A 26 0.45 4.38 5.10
N GLY A 27 -0.02 3.23 4.61
CA GLY A 27 -1.25 3.17 3.81
C GLY A 27 -2.43 2.82 4.71
N THR A 28 -3.48 3.59 4.64
CA THR A 28 -4.65 3.44 5.52
C THR A 28 -5.92 3.28 4.69
N ASP A 29 -6.73 2.30 5.05
CA ASP A 29 -8.07 2.16 4.50
C ASP A 29 -9.01 1.63 5.60
N VAL A 30 -10.24 2.13 5.61
CA VAL A 30 -11.24 1.70 6.60
C VAL A 30 -11.73 0.27 6.34
N LYS A 31 -11.53 -0.25 5.15
CA LYS A 31 -11.91 -1.62 4.80
C LYS A 31 -10.81 -2.58 5.21
N SER A 32 -11.05 -3.34 6.26
CA SER A 32 -10.05 -4.27 6.79
C SER A 32 -9.66 -5.37 5.80
N ASP A 33 -10.58 -5.79 4.93
CA ASP A 33 -10.28 -6.80 3.92
C ASP A 33 -9.24 -6.32 2.91
N ILE A 34 -9.26 -5.03 2.54
CA ILE A 34 -8.24 -4.44 1.67
C ILE A 34 -6.88 -4.44 2.39
N VAL A 35 -6.85 -3.99 3.63
CA VAL A 35 -5.62 -3.94 4.41
C VAL A 35 -5.05 -5.34 4.62
N ASP A 36 -5.89 -6.30 4.95
CA ASP A 36 -5.47 -7.69 5.16
C ASP A 36 -4.90 -8.30 3.88
N SER A 37 -5.53 -8.04 2.73
CA SER A 37 -5.03 -8.52 1.44
C SER A 37 -3.64 -7.96 1.13
N LEU A 38 -3.43 -6.67 1.38
CA LEU A 38 -2.14 -6.04 1.11
C LEU A 38 -1.05 -6.56 2.06
N ARG A 39 -1.39 -6.84 3.32
CA ARG A 39 -0.46 -7.45 4.26
C ARG A 39 -0.07 -8.86 3.84
N GLU A 40 -0.95 -9.56 3.12
CA GLU A 40 -0.69 -10.88 2.55
C GLU A 40 -0.05 -10.83 1.17
N LYS A 41 0.41 -9.67 0.73
CA LYS A 41 1.05 -9.44 -0.57
C LYS A 41 0.12 -9.66 -1.75
N LYS A 42 -1.17 -9.38 -1.57
CA LYS A 42 -2.18 -9.50 -2.63
C LYS A 42 -2.72 -8.14 -2.97
N VAL A 43 -2.71 -7.81 -4.26
CA VAL A 43 -3.33 -6.57 -4.73
C VAL A 43 -4.84 -6.75 -4.83
N THR A 44 -5.57 -5.67 -4.57
CA THR A 44 -7.03 -5.70 -4.53
C THR A 44 -7.67 -5.42 -5.88
N PHE A 45 -6.87 -5.09 -6.88
CA PHE A 45 -7.31 -4.92 -8.27
C PHE A 45 -6.15 -5.29 -9.18
N GLU A 46 -6.47 -5.75 -10.38
CA GLU A 46 -5.45 -6.19 -11.33
C GLU A 46 -5.04 -5.08 -12.26
N GLU A 47 -3.76 -4.75 -12.23
CA GLU A 47 -3.12 -3.88 -13.21
C GLU A 47 -1.71 -4.42 -13.50
N PRO A 48 -1.23 -4.27 -14.75
CA PRO A 48 0.12 -4.74 -15.09
C PRO A 48 1.18 -4.15 -14.17
N GLY A 49 2.01 -5.00 -13.59
CA GLY A 49 3.12 -4.58 -12.73
C GLY A 49 2.75 -4.26 -11.29
N MET A 50 1.48 -4.29 -10.92
CA MET A 50 1.06 -3.91 -9.57
C MET A 50 1.57 -4.90 -8.51
N THR A 51 1.49 -6.19 -8.78
CA THR A 51 1.98 -7.21 -7.85
C THR A 51 3.49 -7.04 -7.59
N GLY A 52 4.27 -6.83 -8.64
CA GLY A 52 5.70 -6.61 -8.50
C GLY A 52 6.01 -5.33 -7.72
N LEU A 53 5.24 -4.29 -7.94
CA LEU A 53 5.40 -3.03 -7.21
C LEU A 53 5.08 -3.22 -5.72
N LEU A 54 4.01 -3.96 -5.40
CA LEU A 54 3.67 -4.28 -4.01
C LEU A 54 4.78 -5.09 -3.33
N GLU A 55 5.31 -6.10 -4.00
CA GLU A 55 6.39 -6.90 -3.44
C GLU A 55 7.62 -6.05 -3.13
N LYS A 56 7.98 -5.15 -4.02
CA LYS A 56 9.13 -4.25 -3.79
C LYS A 56 8.86 -3.27 -2.65
N ALA A 57 7.64 -2.74 -2.57
CA ALA A 57 7.29 -1.82 -1.50
C ALA A 57 7.33 -2.51 -0.14
N LEU A 58 6.93 -3.78 -0.06
CA LEU A 58 6.95 -4.54 1.19
C LEU A 58 8.37 -4.87 1.68
N GLU A 59 9.38 -4.69 0.85
CA GLU A 59 10.79 -4.76 1.27
C GLU A 59 11.24 -3.48 1.98
N THR A 60 10.39 -2.46 2.00
CA THR A 60 10.67 -1.18 2.64
C THR A 60 9.90 -1.06 3.95
N GLU A 61 9.88 0.14 4.54
CA GLU A 61 9.18 0.38 5.80
C GLU A 61 7.72 0.79 5.61
N ILE A 62 7.06 0.26 4.58
CA ILE A 62 5.64 0.53 4.39
C ILE A 62 4.80 -0.31 5.37
N GLU A 63 3.77 0.32 5.92
CA GLU A 63 2.78 -0.36 6.75
C GLU A 63 1.38 -0.10 6.22
N PHE A 64 0.49 -1.07 6.41
CA PHE A 64 -0.92 -0.92 6.05
C PHE A 64 -1.76 -1.02 7.31
N LYS A 65 -2.65 -0.06 7.52
CA LYS A 65 -3.46 0.04 8.74
C LYS A 65 -4.90 0.39 8.40
N THR A 66 -5.81 0.10 9.33
CA THR A 66 -7.22 0.46 9.20
C THR A 66 -7.56 1.80 9.85
N HIS A 67 -6.63 2.35 10.62
CA HIS A 67 -6.79 3.65 11.27
C HIS A 67 -5.65 4.58 10.89
N PRO A 68 -5.93 5.87 10.65
CA PRO A 68 -4.86 6.86 10.44
C PRO A 68 -3.96 6.95 11.67
N VAL A 69 -2.71 7.20 11.41
CA VAL A 69 -1.72 7.35 12.48
C VAL A 69 -1.52 8.81 12.82
#